data_d33b238099be8b0bc211224e780c19a2
#
_entry.id   d33b238099be8b0bc211224e780c19a2
#
_cell.length_a   1.000
_cell.length_b   1.000
_cell.length_c   1.000
_cell.angle_alpha   90.00
_cell.angle_beta   90.00
_cell.angle_gamma   90.00
#
_symmetry.space_group_name_H-M   'P 1'
#
loop_
_entity.id
_entity.type
_entity.pdbx_description
1 polymer ?
#
loop_
_entity_poly.entity_id
_entity_poly.type
_entity_poly.pdbx_seq_one_letter_code
_entity_poly.pdbx_strand_id
1 'polypeptide(L)'
;MSGGGEIAFSLSGKSITLTVVFSLLLIVIICALQICISLFARSTKEANTYLSGLMMPMMILSFIPMFLDAKSINEFFFHIPIINSVCVIKEAMVGIFNSQHILFVLGWQIVYVVCAVVVAKIMFSREEVVFRS
;
A
#
# COMPACT_ATOMS: atom_id res chain seq x y z
N MET A 1 -10.39 31.55 -4.36
CA MET A 1 -10.50 30.69 -4.20
C MET A 1 -11.47 30.14 -3.55
N SER A 2 -12.16 30.04 -3.13
CA SER A 2 -13.09 29.56 -2.39
C SER A 2 -14.09 28.93 -3.16
N GLY A 3 -14.48 28.32 -3.58
CA GLY A 3 -15.51 27.67 -4.28
C GLY A 3 -15.90 26.42 -3.60
N GLY A 4 -17.02 25.91 -3.92
CA GLY A 4 -17.52 24.68 -3.37
C GLY A 4 -16.63 23.49 -3.65
N GLY A 5 -15.87 23.54 -4.70
CA GLY A 5 -14.98 22.43 -5.04
C GLY A 5 -13.87 22.25 -4.03
N GLU A 6 -13.53 23.32 -3.32
CA GLU A 6 -12.49 23.21 -2.35
C GLU A 6 -12.91 22.50 -1.10
N ILE A 7 -14.17 22.40 -0.86
CA ILE A 7 -14.68 21.72 0.32
C ILE A 7 -14.35 20.23 0.25
N ALA A 8 -14.41 19.64 -0.95
CA ALA A 8 -14.19 18.22 -1.08
C ALA A 8 -12.70 17.87 -1.01
N PHE A 9 -11.84 18.71 -1.61
CA PHE A 9 -10.43 18.38 -1.66
C PHE A 9 -9.58 19.58 -1.28
N SER A 10 -8.92 19.49 -0.14
CA SER A 10 -8.02 20.54 0.32
C SER A 10 -6.62 20.18 -0.16
N LEU A 11 -6.33 20.44 -1.42
CA LEU A 11 -5.06 20.01 -2.01
C LEU A 11 -3.96 21.03 -1.74
N SER A 12 -3.43 21.02 -0.55
CA SER A 12 -2.26 21.83 -0.21
C SER A 12 -1.00 21.09 -0.65
N GLY A 13 0.13 21.76 -0.62
CA GLY A 13 1.40 21.12 -0.91
C GLY A 13 1.66 19.92 0.00
N LYS A 14 1.27 20.04 1.26
CA LYS A 14 1.43 18.96 2.22
C LYS A 14 0.55 17.76 1.87
N SER A 15 -0.70 17.99 1.46
CA SER A 15 -1.60 16.92 1.02
C SER A 15 -1.03 16.19 -0.19
N ILE A 16 -0.54 16.92 -1.16
CA ILE A 16 0.04 16.33 -2.36
C ILE A 16 1.28 15.53 -2.02
N THR A 17 2.15 16.07 -1.18
CA THR A 17 3.38 15.38 -0.76
C THR A 17 3.07 14.06 -0.06
N LEU A 18 2.16 14.07 0.91
CA LEU A 18 1.78 12.87 1.63
C LEU A 18 1.15 11.83 0.70
N THR A 19 0.27 12.27 -0.19
CA THR A 19 -0.37 11.36 -1.13
C THR A 19 0.67 10.69 -2.03
N VAL A 20 1.61 11.48 -2.56
CA VAL A 20 2.66 10.93 -3.42
C VAL A 20 3.55 9.96 -2.67
N VAL A 21 3.99 10.33 -1.47
CA VAL A 21 4.89 9.47 -0.67
C VAL A 21 4.23 8.14 -0.33
N PHE A 22 3.00 8.18 0.19
CA PHE A 22 2.33 6.93 0.58
C PHE A 22 1.94 6.09 -0.63
N SER A 23 1.61 6.72 -1.76
CA SER A 23 1.33 5.98 -2.98
C SER A 23 2.59 5.27 -3.50
N LEU A 24 3.73 5.96 -3.48
CA LEU A 24 4.99 5.34 -3.90
C LEU A 24 5.38 4.17 -3.00
N LEU A 25 5.23 4.33 -1.69
CA LEU A 25 5.52 3.24 -0.76
C LEU A 25 4.61 2.04 -1.03
N LEU A 26 3.33 2.29 -1.27
CA LEU A 26 2.38 1.23 -1.55
C LEU A 26 2.73 0.52 -2.86
N ILE A 27 3.11 1.27 -3.88
CA ILE A 27 3.54 0.70 -5.15
C ILE A 27 4.75 -0.22 -4.96
N VAL A 28 5.74 0.22 -4.18
CA VAL A 28 6.93 -0.59 -3.90
C VAL A 28 6.54 -1.91 -3.23
N ILE A 29 5.64 -1.86 -2.25
CA ILE A 29 5.19 -3.06 -1.54
C ILE A 29 4.48 -4.02 -2.52
N ILE A 30 3.58 -3.49 -3.33
CA ILE A 30 2.84 -4.31 -4.29
C ILE A 30 3.78 -4.93 -5.31
N CYS A 31 4.73 -4.15 -5.83
CA CYS A 31 5.73 -4.66 -6.78
C CYS A 31 6.57 -5.78 -6.17
N ALA A 32 7.01 -5.60 -4.92
CA ALA A 32 7.80 -6.62 -4.24
C ALA A 32 7.00 -7.91 -4.06
N LEU A 33 5.72 -7.79 -3.69
CA LEU A 33 4.84 -8.95 -3.57
C LEU A 33 4.66 -9.66 -4.93
N GLN A 34 4.50 -8.90 -5.99
CA GLN A 34 4.36 -9.46 -7.33
C GLN A 34 5.61 -10.20 -7.76
N ILE A 35 6.79 -9.65 -7.45
CA ILE A 35 8.06 -10.32 -7.75
C ILE A 35 8.16 -11.63 -6.98
N CYS A 36 7.81 -11.62 -5.70
CA CYS A 36 7.83 -12.84 -4.89
C CYS A 36 6.91 -13.92 -5.48
N ILE A 37 5.71 -13.53 -5.88
CA ILE A 37 4.76 -14.46 -6.48
C ILE A 37 5.28 -15.00 -7.80
N SER A 38 5.86 -14.13 -8.62
CA SER A 38 6.41 -14.53 -9.91
C SER A 38 7.56 -15.53 -9.76
N LEU A 39 8.39 -15.33 -8.74
CA LEU A 39 9.50 -16.27 -8.47
C LEU A 39 8.98 -17.61 -7.95
N PHE A 40 7.87 -17.60 -7.23
CA PHE A 40 7.29 -18.83 -6.70
C PHE A 40 6.60 -19.64 -7.78
N ALA A 41 6.03 -18.98 -8.79
CA ALA A 41 5.27 -19.62 -9.86
C ALA A 41 6.22 -20.34 -10.82
N ARG A 42 5.78 -21.49 -11.30
CA ARG A 42 6.58 -22.32 -12.21
C ARG A 42 6.40 -21.95 -13.67
N SER A 43 5.32 -21.24 -14.00
CA SER A 43 5.03 -20.85 -15.36
C SER A 43 4.34 -19.50 -15.39
N THR A 44 4.31 -18.86 -16.55
CA THR A 44 3.62 -17.59 -16.74
C THR A 44 2.13 -17.71 -16.42
N LYS A 45 1.52 -18.82 -16.82
CA LYS A 45 0.10 -19.06 -16.56
C LYS A 45 -0.17 -19.15 -15.06
N GLU A 46 0.67 -19.89 -14.35
CA GLU A 46 0.56 -20.04 -12.90
C GLU A 46 0.76 -18.71 -12.19
N ALA A 47 1.76 -17.92 -12.63
CA ALA A 47 2.01 -16.59 -12.08
C ALA A 47 0.80 -15.70 -12.26
N ASN A 48 0.19 -15.68 -13.44
CA ASN A 48 -0.99 -14.88 -13.69
C ASN A 48 -2.17 -15.28 -12.81
N THR A 49 -2.34 -16.57 -12.57
CA THR A 49 -3.40 -17.08 -11.68
C THR A 49 -3.18 -16.60 -10.25
N TYR A 50 -1.96 -16.69 -9.74
CA TYR A 50 -1.64 -16.24 -8.39
C TYR A 50 -1.79 -14.73 -8.26
N LEU A 51 -1.34 -13.97 -9.25
CA LEU A 51 -1.45 -12.51 -9.23
C LEU A 51 -2.92 -12.07 -9.25
N SER A 52 -3.74 -12.73 -10.05
CA SER A 52 -5.17 -12.45 -10.08
C SER A 52 -5.81 -12.73 -8.72
N GLY A 53 -5.44 -13.84 -8.09
CA GLY A 53 -5.92 -14.18 -6.76
C GLY A 53 -5.48 -13.19 -5.69
N LEU A 54 -4.31 -12.58 -5.85
CA LEU A 54 -3.83 -11.55 -4.94
C LEU A 54 -4.56 -10.22 -5.17
N MET A 55 -4.81 -9.88 -6.44
CA MET A 55 -5.42 -8.59 -6.77
C MET A 55 -6.85 -8.45 -6.25
N MET A 56 -7.61 -9.53 -6.22
CA MET A 56 -9.00 -9.47 -5.76
C MET A 56 -9.13 -9.00 -4.30
N PRO A 57 -8.47 -9.63 -3.33
CA PRO A 57 -8.56 -9.14 -1.95
C PRO A 57 -7.96 -7.75 -1.81
N MET A 58 -6.92 -7.40 -2.57
CA MET A 58 -6.34 -6.08 -2.52
C MET A 58 -7.33 -5.01 -2.99
N MET A 59 -8.10 -5.31 -4.03
CA MET A 59 -9.15 -4.40 -4.49
C MET A 59 -10.21 -4.21 -3.42
N ILE A 60 -10.66 -5.28 -2.80
CA ILE A 60 -11.66 -5.22 -1.75
C ILE A 60 -11.16 -4.36 -0.59
N LEU A 61 -9.93 -4.61 -0.14
CA LEU A 61 -9.33 -3.83 0.94
C LEU A 61 -9.21 -2.35 0.59
N SER A 62 -8.93 -2.03 -0.68
CA SER A 62 -8.81 -0.65 -1.12
C SER A 62 -10.14 0.08 -1.13
N PHE A 63 -11.24 -0.64 -1.32
CA PHE A 63 -12.57 -0.02 -1.33
C PHE A 63 -13.13 0.21 0.06
N ILE A 64 -12.68 -0.52 1.07
CA ILE A 64 -13.19 -0.36 2.43
C ILE A 64 -13.12 1.09 2.92
N PRO A 65 -12.00 1.82 2.75
CA PRO A 65 -11.93 3.19 3.23
C PRO A 65 -12.91 4.15 2.56
N MET A 66 -13.44 3.79 1.40
CA MET A 66 -14.44 4.64 0.74
C MET A 66 -15.72 4.78 1.55
N PHE A 67 -16.02 3.77 2.36
CA PHE A 67 -17.22 3.78 3.20
C PHE A 67 -16.97 4.37 4.58
N LEU A 68 -15.73 4.76 4.89
CA LEU A 68 -15.37 5.31 6.17
C LEU A 68 -15.38 6.84 6.11
N ASP A 69 -15.82 7.47 7.21
CA ASP A 69 -15.77 8.91 7.31
C ASP A 69 -14.35 9.34 7.64
N ALA A 70 -13.76 10.18 6.79
CA ALA A 70 -12.38 10.63 6.97
C ALA A 70 -12.12 11.29 8.32
N LYS A 71 -13.16 11.86 8.93
CA LYS A 71 -13.02 12.55 10.22
C LYS A 71 -13.11 11.61 11.42
N SER A 72 -13.59 10.39 11.22
CA SER A 72 -13.80 9.46 12.33
C SER A 72 -13.31 8.06 12.03
N ILE A 73 -12.22 7.93 11.31
CA ILE A 73 -11.62 6.62 11.02
C ILE A 73 -11.03 6.07 12.32
N ASN A 74 -11.40 4.82 12.64
CA ASN A 74 -10.89 4.15 13.82
C ASN A 74 -9.41 3.83 13.62
N GLU A 75 -8.60 4.00 14.66
CA GLU A 75 -7.15 3.72 14.59
C GLU A 75 -6.85 2.30 14.15
N PHE A 76 -7.74 1.37 14.41
CA PHE A 76 -7.56 -0.01 13.99
C PHE A 76 -7.27 -0.13 12.49
N PHE A 77 -7.92 0.69 11.66
CA PHE A 77 -7.74 0.64 10.22
C PHE A 77 -6.35 1.12 9.77
N PHE A 78 -5.64 1.85 10.62
CA PHE A 78 -4.29 2.32 10.29
C PHE A 78 -3.23 1.24 10.52
N HIS A 79 -3.61 0.09 11.05
CA HIS A 79 -2.71 -1.04 11.24
C HIS A 79 -2.93 -2.15 10.22
N ILE A 80 -3.94 -2.04 9.38
CA ILE A 80 -4.24 -3.04 8.37
C ILE A 80 -3.53 -2.68 7.07
N PRO A 81 -2.78 -3.61 6.45
CA PRO A 81 -2.08 -3.30 5.20
C PRO A 81 -3.04 -2.87 4.09
N ILE A 82 -2.59 -1.97 3.23
CA ILE A 82 -3.36 -1.37 2.14
C ILE A 82 -4.41 -0.39 2.67
N ILE A 83 -5.29 -0.82 3.56
CA ILE A 83 -6.31 0.06 4.14
C ILE A 83 -5.65 1.25 4.83
N ASN A 84 -4.55 1.02 5.55
CA ASN A 84 -3.85 2.09 6.27
C ASN A 84 -3.37 3.20 5.34
N SER A 85 -2.77 2.83 4.23
CA SER A 85 -2.27 3.82 3.26
C SER A 85 -3.41 4.61 2.64
N VAL A 86 -4.49 3.93 2.26
CA VAL A 86 -5.64 4.60 1.65
C VAL A 86 -6.32 5.53 2.67
N CYS A 87 -6.39 5.13 3.93
CA CYS A 87 -6.96 5.98 4.98
C CYS A 87 -6.15 7.26 5.17
N VAL A 88 -4.81 7.17 5.21
CA VAL A 88 -3.97 8.36 5.35
C VAL A 88 -4.11 9.27 4.13
N ILE A 89 -4.15 8.69 2.94
CA ILE A 89 -4.34 9.47 1.71
C ILE A 89 -5.70 10.17 1.76
N LYS A 90 -6.74 9.47 2.18
CA LYS A 90 -8.07 10.06 2.30
C LYS A 90 -8.10 11.23 3.28
N GLU A 91 -7.47 11.07 4.44
CA GLU A 91 -7.36 12.16 5.41
C GLU A 91 -6.60 13.35 4.83
N ALA A 92 -5.49 13.10 4.17
CA ALA A 92 -4.69 14.16 3.55
C ALA A 92 -5.47 14.93 2.49
N MET A 93 -6.28 14.23 1.71
CA MET A 93 -7.07 14.85 0.64
C MET A 93 -8.15 15.79 1.18
N VAL A 94 -8.66 15.54 2.38
CA VAL A 94 -9.64 16.44 3.01
C VAL A 94 -8.98 17.41 3.99
N GLY A 95 -7.65 17.45 4.03
CA GLY A 95 -6.93 18.41 4.87
C GLY A 95 -6.71 17.98 6.30
N ILE A 96 -6.92 16.70 6.64
CA ILE A 96 -6.68 16.20 7.97
C ILE A 96 -5.26 15.65 8.04
N PHE A 97 -4.43 16.22 8.92
CA PHE A 97 -3.05 15.80 9.07
C PHE A 97 -2.83 15.36 10.51
N ASN A 98 -3.12 14.10 10.81
CA ASN A 98 -2.90 13.56 12.13
C ASN A 98 -1.54 12.89 12.17
N SER A 99 -0.60 13.51 12.89
CA SER A 99 0.78 13.02 13.00
C SER A 99 0.85 11.59 13.50
N GLN A 100 -0.02 11.23 14.44
CA GLN A 100 -0.04 9.89 15.00
C GLN A 100 -0.43 8.86 13.94
N HIS A 101 -1.45 9.13 13.15
CA HIS A 101 -1.86 8.24 12.07
C HIS A 101 -0.76 8.12 11.03
N ILE A 102 -0.16 9.24 10.64
CA ILE A 102 0.92 9.26 9.65
C ILE A 102 2.10 8.42 10.14
N LEU A 103 2.49 8.57 11.42
CA LEU A 103 3.59 7.81 11.98
C LEU A 103 3.28 6.32 12.04
N PHE A 104 2.07 5.94 12.43
CA PHE A 104 1.67 4.53 12.45
C PHE A 104 1.78 3.92 11.08
N VAL A 105 1.22 4.60 10.08
CA VAL A 105 1.21 4.08 8.70
C VAL A 105 2.62 4.03 8.13
N LEU A 106 3.43 5.07 8.37
CA LEU A 106 4.83 5.06 7.92
C LEU A 106 5.59 3.88 8.51
N GLY A 107 5.44 3.66 9.81
CA GLY A 107 6.10 2.53 10.48
C GLY A 107 5.69 1.19 9.86
N TRP A 108 4.40 0.98 9.66
CA TRP A 108 3.91 -0.24 9.04
C TRP A 108 4.38 -0.39 7.59
N GLN A 109 4.39 0.72 6.84
CA GLN A 109 4.86 0.69 5.46
C GLN A 109 6.33 0.27 5.38
N ILE A 110 7.16 0.84 6.25
CA ILE A 110 8.58 0.47 6.30
C ILE A 110 8.75 -1.00 6.64
N VAL A 111 7.99 -1.50 7.61
CA VAL A 111 8.02 -2.92 7.99
C VAL A 111 7.64 -3.80 6.79
N TYR A 112 6.57 -3.44 6.08
CA TYR A 112 6.13 -4.22 4.93
C TYR A 112 7.18 -4.22 3.80
N VAL A 113 7.78 -3.06 3.53
CA VAL A 113 8.81 -2.96 2.49
C VAL A 113 10.02 -3.82 2.85
N VAL A 114 10.48 -3.73 4.09
CA VAL A 114 11.64 -4.51 4.56
C VAL A 114 11.32 -6.01 4.47
N CYS A 115 10.15 -6.43 4.94
CA CYS A 115 9.75 -7.83 4.89
C CYS A 115 9.67 -8.33 3.45
N ALA A 116 9.08 -7.54 2.56
CA ALA A 116 8.93 -7.93 1.16
C ALA A 116 10.28 -8.04 0.46
N VAL A 117 11.18 -7.10 0.72
CA VAL A 117 12.52 -7.12 0.15
C VAL A 117 13.32 -8.31 0.66
N VAL A 118 13.24 -8.59 1.97
CA VAL A 118 13.94 -9.75 2.56
C VAL A 118 13.42 -11.05 1.96
N VAL A 119 12.10 -11.20 1.84
CA VAL A 119 11.52 -12.40 1.25
C VAL A 119 11.95 -12.55 -0.21
N ALA A 120 11.92 -11.46 -0.98
CA ALA A 120 12.37 -11.50 -2.37
C ALA A 120 13.85 -11.91 -2.48
N LYS A 121 14.68 -11.36 -1.59
CA LYS A 121 16.11 -11.69 -1.57
C LYS A 121 16.33 -13.18 -1.26
N ILE A 122 15.60 -13.70 -0.29
CA ILE A 122 15.70 -15.12 0.06
C ILE A 122 15.27 -15.99 -1.14
N MET A 123 14.20 -15.63 -1.81
CA MET A 123 13.70 -16.38 -2.95
C MET A 123 14.70 -16.37 -4.13
N PHE A 124 15.31 -15.21 -4.39
CA PHE A 124 16.33 -15.11 -5.42
C PHE A 124 17.55 -15.99 -5.08
N SER A 125 17.97 -15.98 -3.82
CA SER A 125 19.10 -16.80 -3.39
C SER A 125 18.83 -18.29 -3.59
N ARG A 126 17.61 -18.72 -3.31
CA ARG A 126 17.22 -20.12 -3.49
C ARG A 126 17.24 -20.51 -4.97
N GLU A 127 16.76 -19.63 -5.84
CA GLU A 127 16.81 -19.90 -7.26
C GLU A 127 18.24 -20.01 -7.76
N GLU A 128 19.12 -19.12 -7.34
CA GLU A 128 20.52 -19.21 -7.72
C GLU A 128 21.15 -20.53 -7.30
N VAL A 129 20.88 -20.98 -6.09
CA VAL A 129 21.43 -22.25 -5.59
C VAL A 129 20.91 -23.42 -6.41
N VAL A 130 19.62 -23.41 -6.75
CA VAL A 130 19.00 -24.47 -7.54
C VAL A 130 19.62 -24.53 -8.95
N PHE A 131 19.82 -23.37 -9.57
CA PHE A 131 20.38 -23.34 -10.92
C PHE A 131 21.89 -23.68 -10.94
N ARG A 132 22.58 -23.42 -9.86
CA ARG A 132 24.02 -23.74 -9.77
C ARG A 132 24.27 -25.22 -9.56
N SER A 133 23.36 -25.88 -8.91
CA SER A 133 23.52 -27.32 -8.67
C SER A 133 23.00 -28.14 -9.83
#